data_ffaf220585d7eca17c36b6edda04c4e6
#
_entry.id   ffaf220585d7eca17c36b6edda04c4e6
#
_cell.length_a   1.000
_cell.length_b   1.000
_cell.length_c   1.000
_cell.angle_alpha   90.00
_cell.angle_beta   90.00
_cell.angle_gamma   90.00
#
_symmetry.space_group_name_H-M   'P 1'
#
loop_
_entity.id
_entity.type
_entity.pdbx_description
1 polymer ?
#
loop_
_entity_poly.entity_id
_entity_poly.type
_entity_poly.pdbx_seq_one_letter_code
_entity_poly.pdbx_strand_id
1 'polypeptide(L)'
;VIHPSSDLLPCFACFHGETGEVSPSNSEEQRLLSPFPWKEKGVFPPLLDEENPPHLNLLKKLNIPYLFDIHCHFFPEVVMKLIWKWFDKVGWAIAYRYAEEERVLRLHKNGFKRFTTLNYAHKPDMAESLNDWIHSHWRNWEGAVPFGTFYPEEGVETYVKKAVEEYGFLGFKLHCEVSKLDLNRKELKQTFRYLESVSIPLVIHTGNAPLPGDFTGISHFLPFMQTYPDLKVIVAHMGAREISEYAELIGSYRNLYLDTTMVFVDFLATGENVDSWLFLLEKYQNRILFGSDFPNIPYNLSHPVMKILEAKISDEAKRKVLWKNAEDLFPIM
;
A
#
# COMPACT_ATOMS: atom_id res chain seq x y z
N VAL A 1 18.64 17.63 16.15
CA VAL A 1 17.22 18.03 16.28
C VAL A 1 16.93 18.87 15.05
N ILE A 2 16.52 18.23 13.98
CA ILE A 2 16.06 18.93 12.78
C ILE A 2 14.63 19.34 13.11
N HIS A 3 14.39 20.64 13.29
CA HIS A 3 13.04 21.19 13.28
C HIS A 3 12.44 20.82 11.91
N PRO A 4 11.27 20.17 11.87
CA PRO A 4 10.56 20.04 10.61
C PRO A 4 10.30 21.46 10.10
N SER A 5 10.83 21.80 8.92
CA SER A 5 10.54 23.07 8.30
C SER A 5 9.03 23.23 8.17
N SER A 6 8.52 24.42 8.43
CA SER A 6 7.11 24.79 8.27
C SER A 6 6.54 24.47 6.88
N ASP A 7 7.41 24.11 5.95
CA ASP A 7 7.12 23.81 4.55
C ASP A 7 6.53 22.40 4.30
N LEU A 8 6.60 21.51 5.30
CA LEU A 8 5.87 20.23 5.25
C LEU A 8 4.37 20.39 5.56
N LEU A 9 3.95 21.58 5.90
CA LEU A 9 2.65 21.92 6.47
C LEU A 9 1.65 22.50 5.49
N PRO A 10 1.58 22.44 4.28
CA PRO A 10 0.32 22.78 3.67
C PRO A 10 -0.25 21.70 2.79
N CYS A 11 -1.48 21.54 3.03
CA CYS A 11 -2.50 21.28 2.04
C CYS A 11 -2.85 19.85 1.74
N PHE A 12 -3.28 19.11 2.77
CA PHE A 12 -4.37 18.15 2.57
C PHE A 12 -5.69 18.87 2.18
N ALA A 13 -5.77 20.22 2.29
CA ALA A 13 -6.89 20.99 1.78
C ALA A 13 -6.93 21.07 0.24
N CYS A 14 -5.81 20.75 -0.44
CA CYS A 14 -5.76 20.68 -1.90
C CYS A 14 -6.19 19.33 -2.47
N PHE A 15 -6.72 18.44 -1.65
CA PHE A 15 -7.30 17.17 -2.13
C PHE A 15 -8.56 17.37 -2.99
N HIS A 16 -9.25 18.49 -2.79
CA HIS A 16 -10.32 18.96 -3.65
C HIS A 16 -10.09 20.46 -3.82
N GLY A 17 -9.88 20.89 -5.05
CA GLY A 17 -9.68 22.29 -5.36
C GLY A 17 -10.67 23.17 -4.65
N GLU A 18 -10.16 24.33 -4.22
CA GLU A 18 -10.82 25.50 -3.69
C GLU A 18 -12.15 25.30 -2.93
N THR A 19 -12.21 25.88 -1.75
CA THR A 19 -13.39 26.06 -0.89
C THR A 19 -14.67 26.41 -1.68
N GLY A 20 -15.19 25.45 -2.41
CA GLY A 20 -16.54 25.43 -2.89
C GLY A 20 -17.33 24.53 -1.92
N GLU A 21 -18.33 25.08 -1.27
CA GLU A 21 -19.36 24.30 -0.62
C GLU A 21 -19.87 23.26 -1.62
N VAL A 22 -19.51 22.00 -1.43
CA VAL A 22 -20.10 20.89 -2.21
C VAL A 22 -21.54 20.79 -1.73
N SER A 23 -22.42 21.44 -2.46
CA SER A 23 -23.84 21.23 -2.33
C SER A 23 -24.14 19.74 -2.56
N PRO A 24 -24.82 19.03 -1.64
CA PRO A 24 -25.09 17.62 -1.77
C PRO A 24 -26.24 17.41 -2.75
N SER A 25 -25.95 17.31 -4.04
CA SER A 25 -26.96 17.10 -5.05
C SER A 25 -26.82 15.82 -5.87
N ASN A 26 -26.15 14.77 -5.35
CA ASN A 26 -26.26 13.47 -6.01
C ASN A 26 -26.25 12.34 -4.99
N SER A 27 -27.39 11.70 -4.84
CA SER A 27 -27.59 10.54 -3.94
C SER A 27 -26.72 9.31 -4.31
N GLU A 28 -26.18 9.25 -5.52
CA GLU A 28 -25.25 8.22 -5.97
C GLU A 28 -23.80 8.52 -5.52
N GLU A 29 -23.34 9.76 -5.60
CA GLU A 29 -22.03 10.14 -5.06
C GLU A 29 -21.97 9.99 -3.54
N GLN A 30 -23.04 10.30 -2.83
CA GLN A 30 -23.12 10.07 -1.38
C GLN A 30 -23.13 8.57 -1.04
N ARG A 31 -23.71 7.71 -1.87
CA ARG A 31 -23.62 6.24 -1.72
C ARG A 31 -22.21 5.73 -1.99
N LEU A 32 -21.47 6.33 -2.91
CA LEU A 32 -20.06 6.04 -3.18
C LEU A 32 -19.12 6.55 -2.06
N LEU A 33 -19.50 7.65 -1.37
CA LEU A 33 -18.75 8.22 -0.25
C LEU A 33 -19.11 7.61 1.11
N SER A 34 -20.14 6.79 1.20
CA SER A 34 -20.48 5.99 2.39
C SER A 34 -20.33 4.49 2.08
N PRO A 35 -19.13 4.03 1.76
CA PRO A 35 -18.92 2.67 1.30
C PRO A 35 -18.97 1.63 2.41
N PHE A 36 -19.33 2.00 3.65
CA PHE A 36 -19.11 1.13 4.79
C PHE A 36 -20.45 0.70 5.40
N PRO A 37 -20.96 -0.52 5.09
CA PRO A 37 -22.22 -1.03 5.60
C PRO A 37 -22.28 -1.11 7.14
N TRP A 38 -21.13 -1.11 7.83
CA TRP A 38 -21.09 -1.07 9.30
C TRP A 38 -21.42 0.30 9.88
N LYS A 39 -21.25 1.40 9.13
CA LYS A 39 -21.64 2.74 9.59
C LYS A 39 -23.15 2.82 9.81
N GLU A 40 -23.94 2.16 8.95
CA GLU A 40 -25.38 2.05 9.08
C GLU A 40 -25.80 1.06 10.17
N LYS A 41 -24.97 0.03 10.44
CA LYS A 41 -25.26 -1.04 11.40
C LYS A 41 -24.64 -0.83 12.77
N GLY A 42 -23.78 0.18 12.96
CA GLY A 42 -23.08 0.43 14.22
C GLY A 42 -22.16 -0.72 14.68
N VAL A 43 -21.83 -1.64 13.79
CA VAL A 43 -21.05 -2.84 14.10
C VAL A 43 -19.66 -2.67 13.53
N PHE A 44 -18.73 -2.23 14.37
CA PHE A 44 -17.31 -2.48 14.10
C PHE A 44 -17.03 -3.96 14.37
N PRO A 45 -16.22 -4.65 13.53
CA PRO A 45 -15.76 -5.97 13.89
C PRO A 45 -15.09 -5.88 15.27
N PRO A 46 -15.36 -6.81 16.20
CA PRO A 46 -14.72 -6.79 17.49
C PRO A 46 -13.21 -6.81 17.26
N LEU A 47 -12.49 -5.91 17.95
CA LEU A 47 -11.04 -5.99 17.99
C LEU A 47 -10.73 -7.34 18.63
N LEU A 48 -10.13 -8.26 17.87
CA LEU A 48 -9.64 -9.52 18.38
C LEU A 48 -8.56 -9.24 19.44
N ASP A 49 -8.38 -10.16 20.37
CA ASP A 49 -7.36 -10.06 21.41
C ASP A 49 -5.97 -9.93 20.77
N GLU A 50 -5.43 -8.71 20.76
CA GLU A 50 -4.10 -8.42 20.18
C GLU A 50 -2.96 -8.98 21.02
N GLU A 51 -3.22 -9.40 22.27
CA GLU A 51 -2.19 -10.03 23.10
C GLU A 51 -1.93 -11.49 22.68
N ASN A 52 -2.94 -12.16 22.11
CA ASN A 52 -2.85 -13.54 21.65
C ASN A 52 -3.45 -13.71 20.26
N PRO A 53 -2.84 -13.16 19.20
CA PRO A 53 -3.37 -13.24 17.85
C PRO A 53 -3.61 -14.70 17.40
N PRO A 54 -4.83 -15.07 17.00
CA PRO A 54 -5.21 -16.47 16.74
C PRO A 54 -4.40 -17.12 15.61
N HIS A 55 -3.93 -16.32 14.66
CA HIS A 55 -3.17 -16.80 13.50
C HIS A 55 -1.76 -17.30 13.86
N LEU A 56 -1.14 -16.86 14.96
CA LEU A 56 0.24 -17.25 15.30
C LEU A 56 0.42 -18.77 15.45
N ASN A 57 -0.58 -19.47 15.98
CA ASN A 57 -0.53 -20.93 16.07
C ASN A 57 -0.65 -21.62 14.70
N LEU A 58 -1.41 -21.03 13.78
CA LEU A 58 -1.55 -21.54 12.42
C LEU A 58 -0.27 -21.32 11.61
N LEU A 59 0.40 -20.16 11.79
CA LEU A 59 1.70 -19.91 11.16
C LEU A 59 2.74 -20.97 11.55
N LYS A 60 2.80 -21.33 12.84
CA LYS A 60 3.71 -22.40 13.32
C LYS A 60 3.40 -23.75 12.65
N LYS A 61 2.11 -24.14 12.53
CA LYS A 61 1.70 -25.38 11.87
C LYS A 61 2.08 -25.42 10.38
N LEU A 62 2.08 -24.27 9.74
CA LEU A 62 2.44 -24.11 8.32
C LEU A 62 3.95 -23.89 8.11
N ASN A 63 4.76 -23.89 9.17
CA ASN A 63 6.18 -23.56 9.11
C ASN A 63 6.44 -22.17 8.48
N ILE A 64 5.60 -21.19 8.79
CA ILE A 64 5.80 -19.78 8.44
C ILE A 64 6.52 -19.14 9.63
N PRO A 65 7.79 -18.73 9.46
CA PRO A 65 8.60 -18.24 10.59
C PRO A 65 8.13 -16.88 11.10
N TYR A 66 7.61 -16.05 10.21
CA TYR A 66 7.05 -14.72 10.48
C TYR A 66 6.23 -14.23 9.28
N LEU A 67 5.48 -13.18 9.47
CA LEU A 67 4.77 -12.47 8.42
C LEU A 67 5.63 -11.33 7.87
N PHE A 68 5.55 -11.11 6.54
CA PHE A 68 6.13 -9.96 5.90
C PHE A 68 5.02 -9.11 5.27
N ASP A 69 4.86 -7.89 5.77
CA ASP A 69 3.87 -6.95 5.26
C ASP A 69 4.51 -5.96 4.28
N ILE A 70 4.15 -6.05 2.99
CA ILE A 70 4.73 -5.18 1.97
C ILE A 70 3.94 -3.87 1.77
N HIS A 71 2.91 -3.63 2.58
CA HIS A 71 2.05 -2.47 2.43
C HIS A 71 1.70 -1.83 3.79
N CYS A 72 2.72 -1.32 4.47
CA CYS A 72 2.57 -0.52 5.69
C CYS A 72 2.92 0.94 5.43
N HIS A 73 2.10 1.84 5.94
CA HIS A 73 2.28 3.28 5.79
C HIS A 73 2.95 3.92 6.99
N PHE A 74 4.06 4.62 6.72
CA PHE A 74 4.77 5.42 7.71
C PHE A 74 5.10 6.79 7.12
N PHE A 75 4.75 7.82 7.87
CA PHE A 75 5.00 9.22 7.54
C PHE A 75 5.50 9.95 8.79
N PRO A 76 6.21 11.08 8.64
CA PRO A 76 6.47 11.97 9.76
C PRO A 76 5.18 12.20 10.55
N GLU A 77 5.26 12.20 11.88
CA GLU A 77 4.10 12.18 12.78
C GLU A 77 3.09 13.30 12.49
N VAL A 78 3.58 14.48 12.07
CA VAL A 78 2.72 15.61 11.68
C VAL A 78 1.90 15.28 10.44
N VAL A 79 2.53 14.64 9.44
CA VAL A 79 1.85 14.23 8.19
C VAL A 79 0.86 13.12 8.49
N MET A 80 1.22 12.14 9.31
CA MET A 80 0.32 11.06 9.71
C MET A 80 -0.95 11.59 10.39
N LYS A 81 -0.83 12.56 11.29
CA LYS A 81 -2.00 13.20 11.93
C LYS A 81 -2.91 13.91 10.94
N LEU A 82 -2.34 14.53 9.90
CA LEU A 82 -3.12 15.16 8.84
C LEU A 82 -3.84 14.13 7.97
N ILE A 83 -3.19 13.01 7.66
CA ILE A 83 -3.81 11.87 6.96
C ILE A 83 -5.02 11.36 7.77
N TRP A 84 -4.85 11.11 9.06
CA TRP A 84 -5.95 10.65 9.91
C TRP A 84 -7.09 11.65 10.02
N LYS A 85 -6.78 12.95 10.08
CA LYS A 85 -7.81 14.00 10.06
C LYS A 85 -8.61 14.01 8.75
N TRP A 86 -7.96 13.69 7.63
CA TRP A 86 -8.67 13.52 6.36
C TRP A 86 -9.59 12.29 6.39
N PHE A 87 -9.12 11.15 6.89
CA PHE A 87 -9.93 9.95 7.07
C PHE A 87 -11.16 10.20 7.96
N ASP A 88 -11.02 11.03 9.00
CA ASP A 88 -12.15 11.44 9.85
C ASP A 88 -13.23 12.18 9.04
N LYS A 89 -12.83 13.07 8.12
CA LYS A 89 -13.78 13.82 7.28
C LYS A 89 -14.59 12.90 6.36
N VAL A 90 -13.96 11.86 5.81
CA VAL A 90 -14.64 10.91 4.93
C VAL A 90 -15.30 9.76 5.69
N GLY A 91 -15.20 9.76 7.02
CA GLY A 91 -15.84 8.79 7.90
C GLY A 91 -15.19 7.42 7.90
N TRP A 92 -13.91 7.33 7.52
CA TRP A 92 -13.12 6.10 7.62
C TRP A 92 -12.57 5.92 9.02
N ALA A 93 -12.92 4.83 9.69
CA ALA A 93 -12.39 4.51 11.02
C ALA A 93 -10.95 3.95 10.90
N ILE A 94 -10.10 4.33 11.85
CA ILE A 94 -8.74 3.81 11.95
C ILE A 94 -8.54 3.26 13.37
N ALA A 95 -8.21 1.97 13.47
CA ALA A 95 -8.00 1.28 14.73
C ALA A 95 -6.64 1.56 15.37
N TYR A 96 -5.63 1.92 14.57
CA TYR A 96 -4.22 1.98 14.99
C TYR A 96 -3.65 3.40 15.09
N ARG A 97 -4.39 4.31 15.73
CA ARG A 97 -3.95 5.70 16.00
C ARG A 97 -3.04 5.78 17.23
N TYR A 98 -1.92 5.08 17.16
CA TYR A 98 -0.92 5.04 18.22
C TYR A 98 0.33 5.82 17.81
N ALA A 99 1.21 6.10 18.79
CA ALA A 99 2.57 6.55 18.52
C ALA A 99 3.32 5.52 17.67
N GLU A 100 4.35 5.94 16.97
CA GLU A 100 5.05 5.11 15.99
C GLU A 100 5.64 3.84 16.60
N GLU A 101 6.28 3.97 17.76
CA GLU A 101 6.87 2.84 18.50
C GLU A 101 5.81 1.79 18.87
N GLU A 102 4.65 2.26 19.31
CA GLU A 102 3.53 1.35 19.65
C GLU A 102 2.98 0.68 18.38
N ARG A 103 2.93 1.39 17.25
CA ARG A 103 2.53 0.78 15.97
C ARG A 103 3.47 -0.34 15.55
N VAL A 104 4.79 -0.13 15.65
CA VAL A 104 5.80 -1.17 15.35
C VAL A 104 5.69 -2.34 16.32
N LEU A 105 5.51 -2.06 17.62
CA LEU A 105 5.31 -3.11 18.62
C LEU A 105 4.09 -3.98 18.28
N ARG A 106 3.00 -3.39 17.79
CA ARG A 106 1.79 -4.13 17.38
C ARG A 106 2.02 -4.98 16.14
N LEU A 107 2.77 -4.49 15.16
CA LEU A 107 3.22 -5.33 14.04
C LEU A 107 3.98 -6.55 14.54
N HIS A 108 4.97 -6.36 15.40
CA HIS A 108 5.79 -7.45 15.95
C HIS A 108 4.97 -8.44 16.80
N LYS A 109 4.06 -7.97 17.65
CA LYS A 109 3.14 -8.81 18.43
C LYS A 109 2.24 -9.67 17.53
N ASN A 110 1.83 -9.15 16.39
CA ASN A 110 1.06 -9.88 15.38
C ASN A 110 1.92 -10.74 14.44
N GLY A 111 3.22 -10.92 14.74
CA GLY A 111 4.10 -11.80 13.97
C GLY A 111 4.70 -11.20 12.71
N PHE A 112 4.44 -9.93 12.42
CA PHE A 112 5.08 -9.20 11.33
C PHE A 112 6.49 -8.80 11.75
N LYS A 113 7.49 -9.59 11.36
CA LYS A 113 8.90 -9.29 11.66
C LYS A 113 9.56 -8.44 10.59
N ARG A 114 8.97 -8.38 9.39
CA ARG A 114 9.39 -7.49 8.32
C ARG A 114 8.20 -6.71 7.77
N PHE A 115 8.41 -5.45 7.47
CA PHE A 115 7.38 -4.56 6.93
C PHE A 115 8.02 -3.41 6.14
N THR A 116 7.35 -2.96 5.07
CA THR A 116 7.80 -1.80 4.31
C THR A 116 7.39 -0.49 5.00
N THR A 117 8.13 0.58 4.72
CA THR A 117 7.83 1.92 5.25
C THR A 117 7.28 2.82 4.12
N LEU A 118 6.11 2.46 3.60
CA LEU A 118 5.52 3.16 2.46
C LEU A 118 5.10 4.58 2.83
N ASN A 119 5.53 5.52 2.01
CA ASN A 119 5.03 6.89 1.97
C ASN A 119 4.85 7.31 0.51
N TYR A 120 4.20 8.45 0.27
CA TYR A 120 4.03 8.98 -1.08
C TYR A 120 3.94 10.50 -1.07
N ALA A 121 4.58 11.12 -2.07
CA ALA A 121 4.48 12.57 -2.28
C ALA A 121 3.21 12.89 -3.08
N HIS A 122 2.54 13.96 -2.73
CA HIS A 122 1.33 14.43 -3.41
C HIS A 122 1.49 15.84 -4.03
N LYS A 123 2.67 16.42 -3.92
CA LYS A 123 3.02 17.73 -4.47
C LYS A 123 4.51 17.81 -4.77
N PRO A 124 4.96 18.78 -5.59
CA PRO A 124 6.39 19.06 -5.79
C PRO A 124 7.14 19.31 -4.48
N ASP A 125 8.44 19.10 -4.48
CA ASP A 125 9.38 19.33 -3.37
C ASP A 125 9.13 18.49 -2.10
N MET A 126 8.22 17.52 -2.15
CA MET A 126 7.89 16.69 -0.99
C MET A 126 8.65 15.38 -0.97
N ALA A 127 8.92 14.81 -2.14
CA ALA A 127 9.44 13.46 -2.26
C ALA A 127 10.85 13.32 -1.66
N GLU A 128 11.76 14.22 -1.98
CA GLU A 128 13.13 14.18 -1.46
C GLU A 128 13.14 14.30 0.06
N SER A 129 12.37 15.21 0.63
CA SER A 129 12.26 15.38 2.10
C SER A 129 11.71 14.11 2.79
N LEU A 130 10.75 13.42 2.17
CA LEU A 130 10.24 12.14 2.69
C LEU A 130 11.31 11.04 2.60
N ASN A 131 12.07 10.99 1.51
CA ASN A 131 13.16 10.02 1.35
C ASN A 131 14.28 10.25 2.37
N ASP A 132 14.69 11.49 2.61
CA ASP A 132 15.67 11.85 3.64
C ASP A 132 15.18 11.47 5.04
N TRP A 133 13.89 11.67 5.32
CA TRP A 133 13.29 11.25 6.58
C TRP A 133 13.28 9.72 6.73
N ILE A 134 12.86 8.95 5.72
CA ILE A 134 12.92 7.48 5.76
C ILE A 134 14.36 7.01 6.00
N HIS A 135 15.33 7.54 5.26
CA HIS A 135 16.73 7.15 5.41
C HIS A 135 17.25 7.42 6.83
N SER A 136 17.02 8.62 7.37
CA SER A 136 17.56 9.00 8.68
C SER A 136 16.84 8.31 9.84
N HIS A 137 15.54 8.05 9.71
CA HIS A 137 14.69 7.58 10.79
C HIS A 137 14.58 6.04 10.82
N TRP A 138 14.35 5.41 9.65
CA TRP A 138 13.99 3.99 9.59
C TRP A 138 15.14 3.02 9.39
N ARG A 139 16.32 3.48 9.01
CA ARG A 139 17.48 2.61 8.70
C ARG A 139 17.91 1.67 9.83
N ASN A 140 17.62 2.01 11.07
CA ASN A 140 18.03 1.24 12.26
C ASN A 140 16.86 0.52 12.96
N TRP A 141 15.66 0.56 12.40
CA TRP A 141 14.52 -0.13 12.96
C TRP A 141 14.51 -1.60 12.53
N GLU A 142 14.45 -2.51 13.52
CA GLU A 142 14.40 -3.94 13.25
C GLU A 142 13.19 -4.31 12.37
N GLY A 143 13.45 -5.00 11.27
CA GLY A 143 12.43 -5.48 10.36
C GLY A 143 11.88 -4.44 9.37
N ALA A 144 12.24 -3.17 9.51
CA ALA A 144 11.84 -2.15 8.56
C ALA A 144 12.56 -2.32 7.22
N VAL A 145 11.81 -2.26 6.13
CA VAL A 145 12.30 -2.27 4.76
C VAL A 145 12.04 -0.89 4.15
N PRO A 146 13.08 -0.04 4.07
CA PRO A 146 12.92 1.35 3.63
C PRO A 146 12.49 1.45 2.18
N PHE A 147 11.36 2.15 1.97
CA PHE A 147 10.84 2.50 0.66
C PHE A 147 10.83 4.00 0.47
N GLY A 148 11.26 4.45 -0.72
CA GLY A 148 11.16 5.83 -1.12
C GLY A 148 9.87 6.15 -1.85
N THR A 149 9.79 7.41 -2.27
CA THR A 149 8.76 7.91 -3.18
C THR A 149 9.37 8.90 -4.17
N PHE A 150 8.63 9.24 -5.22
CA PHE A 150 9.02 10.32 -6.12
C PHE A 150 7.79 11.00 -6.71
N TYR A 151 8.02 12.20 -7.24
CA TYR A 151 7.00 13.04 -7.85
C TYR A 151 7.48 13.49 -9.25
N PRO A 152 6.58 13.72 -10.23
CA PRO A 152 6.97 14.18 -11.57
C PRO A 152 7.40 15.65 -11.57
N GLU A 153 8.67 15.88 -11.23
CA GLU A 153 9.29 17.19 -11.08
C GLU A 153 10.70 17.22 -11.66
N GLU A 154 11.28 18.39 -11.82
CA GLU A 154 12.68 18.52 -12.25
C GLU A 154 13.61 17.88 -11.21
N GLY A 155 14.63 17.18 -11.69
CA GLY A 155 15.59 16.51 -10.81
C GLY A 155 15.15 15.17 -10.22
N VAL A 156 13.96 14.67 -10.55
CA VAL A 156 13.41 13.42 -10.02
C VAL A 156 14.38 12.23 -10.16
N GLU A 157 15.06 12.09 -11.29
CA GLU A 157 16.01 11.02 -11.51
C GLU A 157 17.19 11.09 -10.53
N THR A 158 17.66 12.30 -10.22
CA THR A 158 18.82 12.52 -9.35
C THR A 158 18.54 12.05 -7.92
N TYR A 159 17.43 12.47 -7.31
CA TYR A 159 17.14 12.06 -5.94
C TYR A 159 16.66 10.61 -5.84
N VAL A 160 16.06 10.04 -6.91
CA VAL A 160 15.76 8.61 -6.96
C VAL A 160 17.04 7.78 -7.03
N LYS A 161 18.03 8.16 -7.84
CA LYS A 161 19.34 7.51 -7.86
C LYS A 161 20.03 7.58 -6.49
N LYS A 162 20.07 8.76 -5.86
CA LYS A 162 20.56 8.94 -4.50
C LYS A 162 19.88 7.98 -3.50
N ALA A 163 18.55 7.87 -3.58
CA ALA A 163 17.81 6.98 -2.70
C ALA A 163 18.17 5.49 -2.89
N VAL A 164 18.45 5.06 -4.12
CA VAL A 164 18.90 3.68 -4.39
C VAL A 164 20.37 3.49 -4.01
N GLU A 165 21.25 4.36 -4.49
CA GLU A 165 22.71 4.14 -4.46
C GLU A 165 23.33 4.51 -3.10
N GLU A 166 22.82 5.57 -2.45
CA GLU A 166 23.38 6.08 -1.19
C GLU A 166 22.54 5.66 0.02
N TYR A 167 21.19 5.67 -0.09
CA TYR A 167 20.31 5.33 1.01
C TYR A 167 20.00 3.83 1.10
N GLY A 168 20.22 3.08 0.01
CA GLY A 168 19.97 1.64 -0.06
C GLY A 168 18.51 1.28 -0.05
N PHE A 169 17.62 2.12 -0.60
CA PHE A 169 16.21 1.82 -0.67
C PHE A 169 15.93 0.62 -1.57
N LEU A 170 15.06 -0.27 -1.08
CA LEU A 170 14.72 -1.52 -1.75
C LEU A 170 13.50 -1.43 -2.66
N GLY A 171 12.83 -0.28 -2.68
CA GLY A 171 11.67 -0.02 -3.52
C GLY A 171 11.13 1.39 -3.38
N PHE A 172 10.11 1.72 -4.18
CA PHE A 172 9.41 2.99 -4.12
C PHE A 172 7.89 2.79 -4.11
N LYS A 173 7.17 3.73 -3.51
CA LYS A 173 5.71 3.80 -3.52
C LYS A 173 5.22 4.98 -4.33
N LEU A 174 4.24 4.72 -5.19
CA LEU A 174 3.48 5.75 -5.91
C LEU A 174 1.97 5.58 -5.64
N HIS A 175 1.26 6.70 -5.65
CA HIS A 175 -0.20 6.72 -5.49
C HIS A 175 -0.83 7.60 -6.55
N CYS A 176 -1.33 7.00 -7.63
CA CYS A 176 -1.79 7.74 -8.81
C CYS A 176 -2.89 8.74 -8.48
N GLU A 177 -3.90 8.36 -7.69
CA GLU A 177 -5.00 9.28 -7.34
C GLU A 177 -4.55 10.42 -6.43
N VAL A 178 -3.86 10.11 -5.33
CA VAL A 178 -3.45 11.11 -4.33
C VAL A 178 -2.46 12.11 -4.91
N SER A 179 -1.54 11.64 -5.73
CA SER A 179 -0.49 12.45 -6.35
C SER A 179 -0.95 13.10 -7.68
N LYS A 180 -2.18 12.82 -8.14
CA LYS A 180 -2.65 13.20 -9.49
C LYS A 180 -1.63 12.82 -10.56
N LEU A 181 -1.12 11.61 -10.45
CA LEU A 181 0.02 11.11 -11.18
C LEU A 181 -0.40 10.23 -12.37
N ASP A 182 -0.17 10.75 -13.57
CA ASP A 182 -0.13 9.91 -14.77
C ASP A 182 1.24 9.21 -14.86
N LEU A 183 1.24 7.88 -14.83
CA LEU A 183 2.44 7.06 -14.95
C LEU A 183 3.15 7.21 -16.32
N ASN A 184 2.45 7.74 -17.32
CA ASN A 184 2.96 7.90 -18.68
C ASN A 184 3.62 9.29 -18.91
N ARG A 185 3.80 10.09 -17.86
CA ARG A 185 4.45 11.40 -17.95
C ARG A 185 5.89 11.28 -18.41
N LYS A 186 6.25 12.15 -19.36
CA LYS A 186 7.60 12.18 -19.97
C LYS A 186 8.71 12.49 -18.96
N GLU A 187 8.42 13.26 -17.92
CA GLU A 187 9.34 13.63 -16.84
C GLU A 187 9.83 12.42 -16.05
N LEU A 188 9.03 11.35 -15.97
CA LEU A 188 9.36 10.13 -15.24
C LEU A 188 10.08 9.08 -16.09
N LYS A 189 10.20 9.30 -17.41
CA LYS A 189 10.73 8.29 -18.34
C LYS A 189 12.12 7.78 -17.94
N GLN A 190 13.03 8.67 -17.59
CA GLN A 190 14.40 8.28 -17.22
C GLN A 190 14.42 7.57 -15.88
N THR A 191 13.60 8.02 -14.93
CA THR A 191 13.45 7.40 -13.62
C THR A 191 12.95 5.96 -13.74
N PHE A 192 11.89 5.71 -14.51
CA PHE A 192 11.40 4.34 -14.71
C PHE A 192 12.42 3.45 -15.45
N ARG A 193 13.12 3.96 -16.45
CA ARG A 193 14.20 3.22 -17.12
C ARG A 193 15.37 2.89 -16.19
N TYR A 194 15.73 3.81 -15.33
CA TYR A 194 16.74 3.55 -14.31
C TYR A 194 16.29 2.45 -13.36
N LEU A 195 15.09 2.55 -12.76
CA LEU A 195 14.55 1.55 -11.84
C LEU A 195 14.40 0.16 -12.49
N GLU A 196 13.98 0.12 -13.77
CA GLU A 196 13.94 -1.11 -14.56
C GLU A 196 15.35 -1.72 -14.68
N SER A 197 16.37 -0.92 -15.01
CA SER A 197 17.74 -1.38 -15.22
C SER A 197 18.41 -1.92 -13.96
N VAL A 198 18.09 -1.36 -12.79
CA VAL A 198 18.62 -1.81 -11.49
C VAL A 198 17.69 -2.76 -10.76
N SER A 199 16.57 -3.14 -11.40
CA SER A 199 15.57 -4.09 -10.87
C SER A 199 14.96 -3.69 -9.53
N ILE A 200 14.85 -2.40 -9.22
CA ILE A 200 14.19 -1.88 -8.03
C ILE A 200 12.66 -1.86 -8.24
N PRO A 201 11.87 -2.50 -7.36
CA PRO A 201 10.42 -2.59 -7.53
C PRO A 201 9.68 -1.31 -7.13
N LEU A 202 8.50 -1.16 -7.75
CA LEU A 202 7.53 -0.12 -7.43
C LEU A 202 6.26 -0.73 -6.83
N VAL A 203 5.79 -0.24 -5.70
CA VAL A 203 4.42 -0.45 -5.23
C VAL A 203 3.56 0.70 -5.74
N ILE A 204 2.58 0.40 -6.58
CA ILE A 204 1.75 1.44 -7.23
C ILE A 204 0.28 1.25 -6.85
N HIS A 205 -0.32 2.28 -6.25
CA HIS A 205 -1.76 2.38 -6.12
C HIS A 205 -2.33 2.98 -7.41
N THR A 206 -2.76 2.13 -8.30
CA THR A 206 -3.30 2.49 -9.63
C THR A 206 -4.73 1.99 -9.85
N GLY A 207 -5.28 1.16 -8.95
CA GLY A 207 -6.66 0.70 -9.01
C GLY A 207 -7.69 1.81 -8.72
N ASN A 208 -8.94 1.55 -9.07
CA ASN A 208 -10.06 2.50 -8.97
C ASN A 208 -10.75 2.51 -7.59
N ALA A 209 -10.27 1.75 -6.61
CA ALA A 209 -10.84 1.76 -5.26
C ALA A 209 -10.07 2.74 -4.35
N PRO A 210 -10.75 3.34 -3.35
CA PRO A 210 -12.19 3.34 -3.10
C PRO A 210 -12.98 4.18 -4.12
N LEU A 211 -12.34 5.14 -4.77
CA LEU A 211 -12.93 6.02 -5.79
C LEU A 211 -12.04 6.03 -7.02
N PRO A 212 -12.63 6.04 -8.24
CA PRO A 212 -11.88 6.21 -9.47
C PRO A 212 -11.28 7.62 -9.52
N GLY A 213 -10.05 7.72 -10.06
CA GLY A 213 -9.36 8.97 -10.30
C GLY A 213 -9.06 9.17 -11.78
N ASP A 214 -8.58 10.36 -12.13
CA ASP A 214 -8.28 10.73 -13.52
C ASP A 214 -7.14 9.91 -14.14
N PHE A 215 -6.27 9.33 -13.29
CA PHE A 215 -5.08 8.59 -13.72
C PHE A 215 -5.02 7.17 -13.12
N THR A 216 -6.16 6.63 -12.70
CA THR A 216 -6.29 5.27 -12.16
C THR A 216 -6.96 4.34 -13.15
N GLY A 217 -6.89 3.04 -12.87
CA GLY A 217 -7.48 2.00 -13.68
C GLY A 217 -6.55 1.39 -14.72
N ILE A 218 -6.98 0.26 -15.25
CA ILE A 218 -6.22 -0.56 -16.20
C ILE A 218 -5.87 0.19 -17.48
N SER A 219 -6.74 1.11 -17.92
CA SER A 219 -6.54 1.92 -19.13
C SER A 219 -5.33 2.84 -19.04
N HIS A 220 -4.98 3.34 -17.85
CA HIS A 220 -3.78 4.14 -17.59
C HIS A 220 -2.55 3.27 -17.30
N PHE A 221 -2.76 2.11 -16.67
CA PHE A 221 -1.69 1.21 -16.26
C PHE A 221 -1.13 0.38 -17.42
N LEU A 222 -1.96 -0.09 -18.34
CA LEU A 222 -1.53 -0.95 -19.43
C LEU A 222 -0.50 -0.28 -20.37
N PRO A 223 -0.67 0.97 -20.83
CA PRO A 223 0.35 1.67 -21.63
C PRO A 223 1.69 1.83 -20.90
N PHE A 224 1.65 2.03 -19.57
CA PHE A 224 2.84 2.08 -18.73
C PHE A 224 3.59 0.74 -18.75
N MET A 225 2.90 -0.38 -18.51
CA MET A 225 3.53 -1.72 -18.56
C MET A 225 4.03 -2.10 -19.95
N GLN A 226 3.36 -1.65 -21.02
CA GLN A 226 3.85 -1.83 -22.39
C GLN A 226 5.14 -1.07 -22.65
N THR A 227 5.33 0.09 -22.00
CA THR A 227 6.53 0.92 -22.14
C THR A 227 7.71 0.38 -21.30
N TYR A 228 7.42 -0.23 -20.14
CA TYR A 228 8.40 -0.75 -19.18
C TYR A 228 8.11 -2.20 -18.81
N PRO A 229 8.22 -3.14 -19.78
CA PRO A 229 7.78 -4.54 -19.59
C PRO A 229 8.63 -5.34 -18.60
N ASP A 230 9.86 -4.93 -18.34
CA ASP A 230 10.79 -5.58 -17.43
C ASP A 230 10.85 -4.93 -16.04
N LEU A 231 10.19 -3.77 -15.86
CA LEU A 231 10.10 -3.11 -14.56
C LEU A 231 9.35 -4.00 -13.56
N LYS A 232 9.89 -4.14 -12.37
CA LYS A 232 9.21 -4.83 -11.28
C LYS A 232 8.12 -3.95 -10.70
N VAL A 233 6.87 -4.36 -10.80
CA VAL A 233 5.72 -3.60 -10.31
C VAL A 233 4.86 -4.47 -9.41
N ILE A 234 4.49 -3.95 -8.25
CA ILE A 234 3.53 -4.52 -7.32
C ILE A 234 2.29 -3.61 -7.37
N VAL A 235 1.20 -4.11 -7.92
CA VAL A 235 -0.07 -3.38 -7.96
C VAL A 235 -0.74 -3.52 -6.60
N ALA A 236 -0.94 -2.40 -5.94
CA ALA A 236 -1.61 -2.32 -4.66
C ALA A 236 -3.09 -2.77 -4.76
N HIS A 237 -3.59 -3.41 -3.70
CA HIS A 237 -4.99 -3.84 -3.60
C HIS A 237 -5.46 -4.74 -4.76
N MET A 238 -4.52 -5.51 -5.36
CA MET A 238 -4.77 -6.31 -6.57
C MET A 238 -5.40 -5.51 -7.73
N GLY A 239 -5.26 -4.18 -7.73
CA GLY A 239 -5.88 -3.31 -8.73
C GLY A 239 -7.39 -3.11 -8.55
N ALA A 240 -7.90 -3.27 -7.31
CA ALA A 240 -9.32 -3.10 -7.04
C ALA A 240 -9.86 -1.74 -7.59
N ARG A 241 -10.95 -1.78 -8.35
CA ARG A 241 -12.00 -2.80 -8.55
C ARG A 241 -11.86 -3.64 -9.83
N GLU A 242 -10.75 -3.52 -10.55
CA GLU A 242 -10.49 -4.22 -11.84
C GLU A 242 -9.57 -5.43 -11.59
N ILE A 243 -9.87 -6.22 -10.54
CA ILE A 243 -9.01 -7.34 -10.07
C ILE A 243 -8.79 -8.38 -11.18
N SER A 244 -9.81 -8.70 -11.96
CA SER A 244 -9.72 -9.65 -13.08
C SER A 244 -8.73 -9.19 -14.14
N GLU A 245 -8.82 -7.93 -14.54
CA GLU A 245 -7.99 -7.31 -15.57
C GLU A 245 -6.52 -7.28 -15.14
N TYR A 246 -6.24 -6.87 -13.89
CA TYR A 246 -4.88 -6.88 -13.36
C TYR A 246 -4.34 -8.31 -13.18
N ALA A 247 -5.18 -9.27 -12.77
CA ALA A 247 -4.77 -10.66 -12.63
C ALA A 247 -4.43 -11.31 -13.98
N GLU A 248 -5.10 -10.95 -15.07
CA GLU A 248 -4.77 -11.40 -16.41
C GLU A 248 -3.40 -10.91 -16.88
N LEU A 249 -3.01 -9.68 -16.50
CA LEU A 249 -1.71 -9.11 -16.87
C LEU A 249 -0.52 -9.87 -16.25
N ILE A 250 -0.69 -10.54 -15.11
CA ILE A 250 0.38 -11.38 -14.51
C ILE A 250 0.87 -12.43 -15.50
N GLY A 251 -0.03 -12.99 -16.33
CA GLY A 251 0.32 -13.96 -17.36
C GLY A 251 1.21 -13.39 -18.46
N SER A 252 1.09 -12.09 -18.73
CA SER A 252 1.79 -11.39 -19.82
C SER A 252 3.09 -10.71 -19.37
N TYR A 253 3.18 -10.31 -18.10
CA TYR A 253 4.31 -9.55 -17.55
C TYR A 253 4.98 -10.33 -16.41
N ARG A 254 6.20 -10.84 -16.65
CA ARG A 254 6.92 -11.70 -15.69
C ARG A 254 7.28 -11.01 -14.36
N ASN A 255 7.41 -9.68 -14.38
CA ASN A 255 7.81 -8.86 -13.24
C ASN A 255 6.62 -8.09 -12.62
N LEU A 256 5.39 -8.48 -12.98
CA LEU A 256 4.17 -7.95 -12.37
C LEU A 256 3.75 -8.80 -11.17
N TYR A 257 3.52 -8.14 -10.05
CA TYR A 257 3.04 -8.69 -8.79
C TYR A 257 1.77 -7.96 -8.36
N LEU A 258 0.99 -8.59 -7.50
CA LEU A 258 -0.18 -7.98 -6.84
C LEU A 258 -0.02 -8.08 -5.33
N ASP A 259 -0.57 -7.13 -4.56
CA ASP A 259 -0.67 -7.29 -3.12
C ASP A 259 -2.11 -7.50 -2.65
N THR A 260 -2.27 -8.20 -1.53
CA THR A 260 -3.58 -8.59 -0.98
C THR A 260 -4.24 -7.50 -0.15
N THR A 261 -3.64 -6.33 -0.07
CA THR A 261 -4.07 -5.24 0.79
C THR A 261 -5.55 -4.94 0.63
N MET A 262 -6.33 -5.11 1.70
CA MET A 262 -7.78 -4.86 1.78
C MET A 262 -8.67 -5.68 0.82
N VAL A 263 -8.14 -6.60 0.02
CA VAL A 263 -8.92 -7.33 -1.00
C VAL A 263 -9.82 -8.41 -0.40
N PHE A 264 -9.30 -9.16 0.57
CA PHE A 264 -9.99 -10.31 1.17
C PHE A 264 -10.64 -9.99 2.52
N VAL A 265 -10.94 -8.73 2.75
CA VAL A 265 -11.64 -8.26 3.94
C VAL A 265 -13.03 -7.77 3.55
N ASP A 266 -14.02 -8.05 4.39
CA ASP A 266 -15.44 -7.73 4.10
C ASP A 266 -15.74 -6.22 4.14
N PHE A 267 -14.71 -5.39 4.06
CA PHE A 267 -14.76 -3.93 4.19
C PHE A 267 -14.62 -3.19 2.87
N LEU A 268 -14.20 -3.85 1.82
CA LEU A 268 -14.30 -3.24 0.49
C LEU A 268 -15.77 -3.22 0.09
N ALA A 269 -16.29 -2.03 0.02
CA ALA A 269 -17.68 -1.77 -0.35
C ALA A 269 -17.94 -1.97 -1.85
N THR A 270 -17.39 -3.03 -2.41
CA THR A 270 -17.61 -3.34 -3.82
C THR A 270 -18.93 -4.04 -4.05
N GLY A 271 -19.59 -4.53 -2.98
CA GLY A 271 -20.77 -5.41 -3.10
C GLY A 271 -20.42 -6.78 -3.69
N GLU A 272 -19.14 -7.02 -4.02
CA GLU A 272 -18.66 -8.27 -4.55
C GLU A 272 -18.38 -9.27 -3.42
N ASN A 273 -18.57 -10.55 -3.73
CA ASN A 273 -18.12 -11.60 -2.83
C ASN A 273 -16.59 -11.70 -2.91
N VAL A 274 -15.89 -11.13 -1.93
CA VAL A 274 -14.41 -11.11 -1.88
C VAL A 274 -13.80 -12.51 -1.92
N ASP A 275 -14.52 -13.53 -1.48
CA ASP A 275 -14.07 -14.93 -1.53
C ASP A 275 -13.99 -15.47 -2.97
N SER A 276 -14.65 -14.82 -3.92
CA SER A 276 -14.60 -15.20 -5.35
C SER A 276 -13.18 -15.05 -5.93
N TRP A 277 -12.32 -14.24 -5.34
CA TRP A 277 -10.95 -13.98 -5.80
C TRP A 277 -9.88 -14.83 -5.10
N LEU A 278 -10.24 -15.61 -4.06
CA LEU A 278 -9.27 -16.41 -3.30
C LEU A 278 -8.52 -17.45 -4.17
N PHE A 279 -9.12 -17.95 -5.24
CA PHE A 279 -8.46 -18.87 -6.16
C PHE A 279 -7.23 -18.26 -6.85
N LEU A 280 -7.14 -16.93 -6.96
CA LEU A 280 -5.98 -16.24 -7.53
C LEU A 280 -4.73 -16.46 -6.69
N LEU A 281 -4.87 -16.61 -5.36
CA LEU A 281 -3.77 -16.88 -4.45
C LEU A 281 -3.09 -18.22 -4.78
N GLU A 282 -3.86 -19.22 -5.22
CA GLU A 282 -3.30 -20.51 -5.70
C GLU A 282 -2.73 -20.36 -7.11
N LYS A 283 -3.52 -19.78 -8.03
CA LYS A 283 -3.16 -19.66 -9.45
C LYS A 283 -1.87 -18.87 -9.67
N TYR A 284 -1.71 -17.77 -8.91
CA TYR A 284 -0.56 -16.87 -9.03
C TYR A 284 0.29 -16.82 -7.75
N GLN A 285 0.39 -17.96 -7.05
CA GLN A 285 1.04 -18.07 -5.73
C GLN A 285 2.47 -17.54 -5.66
N ASN A 286 3.19 -17.44 -6.78
CA ASN A 286 4.56 -16.93 -6.84
C ASN A 286 4.65 -15.41 -7.04
N ARG A 287 3.52 -14.72 -7.24
CA ARG A 287 3.49 -13.30 -7.60
C ARG A 287 2.42 -12.49 -6.85
N ILE A 288 1.84 -13.07 -5.82
CA ILE A 288 0.98 -12.36 -4.90
C ILE A 288 1.70 -12.22 -3.56
N LEU A 289 1.68 -11.02 -3.02
CA LEU A 289 2.34 -10.64 -1.78
C LEU A 289 1.28 -10.21 -0.74
N PHE A 290 1.58 -10.44 0.53
CA PHE A 290 0.72 -9.96 1.60
C PHE A 290 0.95 -8.47 1.86
N GLY A 291 -0.14 -7.71 2.00
CA GLY A 291 -0.16 -6.34 2.48
C GLY A 291 -1.39 -6.08 3.34
N SER A 292 -1.29 -5.15 4.31
CA SER A 292 -2.36 -4.85 5.25
C SER A 292 -3.01 -3.48 5.08
N ASP A 293 -2.29 -2.48 4.62
CA ASP A 293 -2.60 -1.03 4.67
C ASP A 293 -2.45 -0.42 6.08
N PHE A 294 -1.74 -1.13 6.98
CA PHE A 294 -1.47 -0.64 8.32
C PHE A 294 -0.75 0.71 8.29
N PRO A 295 -1.09 1.68 9.14
CA PRO A 295 -2.05 1.63 10.25
C PRO A 295 -3.47 2.08 9.88
N ASN A 296 -3.75 2.38 8.62
CA ASN A 296 -4.95 3.09 8.18
C ASN A 296 -6.19 2.17 8.02
N ILE A 297 -6.25 1.11 8.80
CA ILE A 297 -7.28 0.06 8.74
C ILE A 297 -8.24 0.12 9.93
N PRO A 298 -9.53 -0.21 9.70
CA PRO A 298 -10.56 -0.20 10.75
C PRO A 298 -10.71 -1.54 11.49
N TYR A 299 -9.88 -2.54 11.17
CA TYR A 299 -9.96 -3.91 11.68
C TYR A 299 -8.58 -4.39 12.18
N ASN A 300 -8.56 -5.50 12.90
CA ASN A 300 -7.32 -6.10 13.39
C ASN A 300 -6.43 -6.65 12.28
N LEU A 301 -5.11 -6.54 12.48
CA LEU A 301 -4.10 -7.17 11.62
C LEU A 301 -4.30 -8.67 11.42
N SER A 302 -4.88 -9.36 12.42
CA SER A 302 -5.22 -10.78 12.31
C SER A 302 -6.26 -11.08 11.23
N HIS A 303 -7.15 -10.12 10.93
CA HIS A 303 -8.31 -10.36 10.05
C HIS A 303 -7.89 -10.76 8.62
N PRO A 304 -7.09 -9.97 7.87
CA PRO A 304 -6.65 -10.35 6.54
C PRO A 304 -5.75 -11.59 6.53
N VAL A 305 -4.96 -11.80 7.59
CA VAL A 305 -4.12 -12.99 7.72
C VAL A 305 -4.97 -14.25 7.86
N MET A 306 -5.99 -14.21 8.73
CA MET A 306 -6.91 -15.34 8.93
C MET A 306 -7.66 -15.70 7.65
N LYS A 307 -8.12 -14.73 6.87
CA LYS A 307 -8.78 -14.98 5.58
C LYS A 307 -7.90 -15.81 4.65
N ILE A 308 -6.61 -15.51 4.55
CA ILE A 308 -5.66 -16.28 3.72
C ILE A 308 -5.40 -17.66 4.33
N LEU A 309 -5.23 -17.76 5.65
CA LEU A 309 -4.95 -19.03 6.33
C LEU A 309 -6.14 -20.00 6.24
N GLU A 310 -7.37 -19.51 6.27
CA GLU A 310 -8.61 -20.29 6.17
C GLU A 310 -9.03 -20.58 4.72
N ALA A 311 -8.43 -19.89 3.76
CA ALA A 311 -8.73 -20.12 2.34
C ALA A 311 -8.45 -21.57 1.91
N LYS A 312 -9.28 -22.09 1.01
CA LYS A 312 -9.13 -23.44 0.41
C LYS A 312 -8.07 -23.45 -0.69
N ILE A 313 -6.84 -23.13 -0.30
CA ILE A 313 -5.63 -23.14 -1.15
C ILE A 313 -4.55 -24.00 -0.48
N SER A 314 -3.51 -24.35 -1.23
CA SER A 314 -2.42 -25.15 -0.71
C SER A 314 -1.64 -24.43 0.39
N ASP A 315 -1.03 -25.21 1.30
CA ASP A 315 -0.15 -24.67 2.33
C ASP A 315 1.07 -23.96 1.74
N GLU A 316 1.50 -24.38 0.56
CA GLU A 316 2.57 -23.74 -0.19
C GLU A 316 2.17 -22.33 -0.65
N ALA A 317 0.97 -22.18 -1.21
CA ALA A 317 0.45 -20.86 -1.60
C ALA A 317 0.33 -19.91 -0.39
N LYS A 318 -0.14 -20.43 0.76
CA LYS A 318 -0.20 -19.65 2.01
C LYS A 318 1.19 -19.16 2.44
N ARG A 319 2.20 -20.05 2.45
CA ARG A 319 3.58 -19.69 2.79
C ARG A 319 4.15 -18.63 1.86
N LYS A 320 3.93 -18.80 0.55
CA LYS A 320 4.42 -17.86 -0.46
C LYS A 320 3.81 -16.48 -0.32
N VAL A 321 2.49 -16.42 -0.23
CA VAL A 321 1.77 -15.14 -0.12
C VAL A 321 2.11 -14.40 1.17
N LEU A 322 2.10 -15.09 2.31
CA LEU A 322 2.27 -14.46 3.63
C LEU A 322 3.73 -14.11 3.97
N TRP A 323 4.68 -14.71 3.28
CA TRP A 323 6.09 -14.58 3.65
C TRP A 323 7.05 -14.68 2.47
N LYS A 324 7.12 -15.87 1.82
CA LYS A 324 8.26 -16.26 0.99
C LYS A 324 8.46 -15.36 -0.23
N ASN A 325 7.39 -14.94 -0.90
CA ASN A 325 7.49 -14.08 -2.08
C ASN A 325 8.09 -12.72 -1.74
N ALA A 326 7.73 -12.16 -0.58
CA ALA A 326 8.30 -10.90 -0.12
C ALA A 326 9.78 -11.05 0.26
N GLU A 327 10.18 -12.17 0.91
CA GLU A 327 11.58 -12.46 1.19
C GLU A 327 12.43 -12.59 -0.07
N ASP A 328 11.89 -13.24 -1.10
CA ASP A 328 12.60 -13.42 -2.37
C ASP A 328 12.73 -12.11 -3.15
N LEU A 329 11.78 -11.20 -2.99
CA LEU A 329 11.77 -9.89 -3.66
C LEU A 329 12.61 -8.85 -2.90
N PHE A 330 12.66 -8.93 -1.58
CA PHE A 330 13.38 -8.01 -0.69
C PHE A 330 14.33 -8.78 0.25
N PRO A 331 15.40 -9.39 -0.27
CA PRO A 331 16.32 -10.17 0.56
C PRO A 331 16.99 -9.28 1.61
N ILE A 332 17.30 -9.87 2.76
CA ILE A 332 18.15 -9.23 3.77
C ILE A 332 19.55 -9.13 3.16
N MET A 333 20.07 -7.91 3.05
CA MET A 333 21.45 -7.68 2.64
C MET A 333 22.42 -7.89 3.81
#